data_74922ae9c1e77adab8d9e66e397fa9a5
#
_entry.id   74922ae9c1e77adab8d9e66e397fa9a5
#
_cell.length_a   1.000
_cell.length_b   1.000
_cell.length_c   1.000
_cell.angle_alpha   90.00
_cell.angle_beta   90.00
_cell.angle_gamma   90.00
#
_symmetry.space_group_name_H-M   'P 1'
#
loop_
_entity.id
_entity.type
_entity.pdbx_description
1 polymer ?
#
loop_
_entity_poly.entity_id
_entity_poly.type
_entity_poly.pdbx_seq_one_letter_code
_entity_poly.pdbx_strand_id
1 'polypeptide(L)' 'MQSKDIADIIKKHRKAARLSRIQLADMAGVGKTVIYDIENGKESVQLDTLKKILKVLNIKIVFTSPLMENINNTGNEKG' A
#
# COMPACT_ATOMS: atom_id res chain seq x y z
N MET A 1 -9.47 4.61 -6.08
CA MET A 1 -8.25 3.84 -6.37
C MET A 1 -8.62 2.41 -6.72
N GLN A 2 -8.02 1.89 -7.75
CA GLN A 2 -8.29 0.53 -8.19
C GLN A 2 -7.13 -0.38 -7.83
N SER A 3 -7.38 -1.68 -7.85
CA SER A 3 -6.35 -2.68 -7.56
C SER A 3 -5.14 -2.55 -8.48
N LYS A 4 -5.39 -2.17 -9.72
CA LYS A 4 -4.32 -1.95 -10.69
C LYS A 4 -3.39 -0.83 -10.25
N ASP A 5 -3.92 0.23 -9.67
CA ASP A 5 -3.10 1.35 -9.19
C ASP A 5 -2.21 0.92 -8.04
N ILE A 6 -2.76 0.14 -7.13
CA ILE A 6 -1.99 -0.39 -6.01
C ILE A 6 -0.90 -1.33 -6.51
N ALA A 7 -1.25 -2.20 -7.48
CA ALA A 7 -0.31 -3.14 -8.06
C ALA A 7 0.90 -2.41 -8.67
N ASP A 8 0.62 -1.35 -9.44
CA ASP A 8 1.67 -0.58 -10.09
C ASP A 8 2.57 0.13 -9.09
N ILE A 9 1.97 0.73 -8.06
CA ILE A 9 2.73 1.46 -7.05
C ILE A 9 3.67 0.50 -6.30
N ILE A 10 3.15 -0.64 -5.88
CA ILE A 10 3.96 -1.60 -5.14
C ILE A 10 5.08 -2.14 -6.00
N LYS A 11 4.77 -2.52 -7.24
CA LYS A 11 5.76 -3.08 -8.15
C LYS A 11 6.87 -2.08 -8.44
N LYS A 12 6.51 -0.83 -8.71
CA LYS A 12 7.50 0.22 -8.99
C LYS A 12 8.40 0.48 -7.80
N HIS A 13 7.81 0.57 -6.61
CA HIS A 13 8.60 0.84 -5.41
C HIS A 13 9.48 -0.35 -5.06
N ARG A 14 8.97 -1.58 -5.23
CA ARG A 14 9.77 -2.77 -5.00
C ARG A 14 11.00 -2.79 -5.90
N LYS A 15 10.80 -2.53 -7.19
CA LYS A 15 11.89 -2.52 -8.15
C LYS A 15 12.88 -1.39 -7.87
N ALA A 16 12.39 -0.24 -7.52
CA ALA A 16 13.25 0.90 -7.18
C ALA A 16 14.11 0.59 -5.95
N ALA A 17 13.57 -0.18 -5.01
CA ALA A 17 14.30 -0.62 -3.83
C ALA A 17 15.21 -1.81 -4.11
N ARG A 18 15.18 -2.34 -5.33
CA ARG A 18 15.98 -3.50 -5.76
C ARG A 18 15.68 -4.74 -4.96
N LEU A 19 14.40 -4.93 -4.65
CA LEU A 19 13.94 -6.11 -3.92
C LEU A 19 13.26 -7.08 -4.87
N SER A 20 13.53 -8.37 -4.67
CA SER A 20 12.73 -9.40 -5.31
C SER A 20 11.39 -9.51 -4.57
N ARG A 21 10.44 -10.21 -5.18
CA ARG A 21 9.17 -10.47 -4.50
C ARG A 21 9.38 -11.27 -3.21
N ILE A 22 10.29 -12.23 -3.25
CA ILE A 22 10.60 -13.04 -2.07
C ILE A 22 11.20 -12.18 -0.97
N GLN A 23 12.14 -11.30 -1.32
CA GLN A 23 12.75 -10.41 -0.34
C GLN A 23 11.72 -9.48 0.29
N LEU A 24 10.84 -8.91 -0.52
CA LEU A 24 9.79 -8.05 0.01
C LEU A 24 8.87 -8.83 0.94
N ALA A 25 8.48 -10.03 0.53
CA ALA A 25 7.61 -10.87 1.37
C ALA A 25 8.26 -11.17 2.71
N ASP A 26 9.53 -11.54 2.70
CA ASP A 26 10.26 -11.82 3.93
C ASP A 26 10.33 -10.60 4.84
N MET A 27 10.64 -9.44 4.28
CA MET A 27 10.75 -8.21 5.07
C MET A 27 9.40 -7.79 5.65
N ALA A 28 8.34 -8.01 4.91
CA ALA A 28 6.99 -7.66 5.36
C ALA A 28 6.36 -8.72 6.26
N GLY A 29 6.96 -9.91 6.32
CA GLY A 29 6.40 -10.99 7.10
C GLY A 29 5.14 -11.58 6.49
N VAL A 30 5.06 -11.64 5.16
CA VAL A 30 3.91 -12.18 4.43
C VAL A 30 4.38 -13.25 3.46
N GLY A 31 3.46 -14.01 2.91
CA GLY A 31 3.80 -15.02 1.92
C GLY A 31 4.18 -14.42 0.58
N LYS A 32 5.09 -15.06 -0.14
CA LYS A 32 5.52 -14.57 -1.45
C LYS A 32 4.38 -14.54 -2.45
N THR A 33 3.43 -15.47 -2.32
CA THR A 33 2.26 -15.52 -3.19
C THR A 33 1.42 -14.25 -3.06
N VAL A 34 1.36 -13.69 -1.85
CA VAL A 34 0.61 -12.46 -1.60
C VAL A 34 1.18 -11.31 -2.43
N ILE A 35 2.51 -11.19 -2.46
CA ILE A 35 3.15 -10.13 -3.26
C ILE A 35 2.83 -10.31 -4.73
N TYR A 36 2.95 -11.53 -5.21
CA TYR A 36 2.67 -11.84 -6.61
C TYR A 36 1.22 -11.48 -6.97
N ASP A 37 0.27 -11.89 -6.12
CA ASP A 37 -1.15 -11.64 -6.35
C ASP A 37 -1.45 -10.14 -6.38
N ILE A 38 -0.89 -9.39 -5.44
CA ILE A 38 -1.12 -7.94 -5.38
C ILE A 38 -0.58 -7.26 -6.64
N GLU A 39 0.62 -7.64 -7.06
CA GLU A 39 1.24 -7.04 -8.25
C GLU A 39 0.50 -7.41 -9.53
N ASN A 40 -0.29 -8.47 -9.49
CA ASN A 40 -1.14 -8.85 -10.61
C ASN A 40 -2.55 -8.29 -10.51
N GLY A 41 -2.80 -7.43 -9.55
CA GLY A 41 -4.07 -6.71 -9.44
C GLY A 41 -5.17 -7.45 -8.72
N LYS A 42 -4.83 -8.45 -7.90
CA LYS A 42 -5.86 -9.15 -7.11
C LYS A 42 -6.54 -8.16 -6.17
N GLU A 43 -7.86 -8.20 -6.14
CA GLU A 43 -8.64 -7.21 -5.41
C GLU A 43 -8.87 -7.56 -3.94
N SER A 44 -8.90 -8.85 -3.62
CA SER A 44 -9.20 -9.26 -2.25
C SER A 44 -7.90 -9.42 -1.46
N VAL A 45 -7.42 -8.34 -0.90
CA VAL A 45 -6.22 -8.32 -0.07
C VAL A 45 -6.61 -7.77 1.30
N GLN A 46 -6.16 -8.44 2.36
CA GLN A 46 -6.44 -7.95 3.70
C GLN A 46 -5.68 -6.64 3.95
N LEU A 47 -6.34 -5.71 4.60
CA LEU A 47 -5.77 -4.40 4.83
C LEU A 47 -4.50 -4.46 5.67
N ASP A 48 -4.48 -5.29 6.70
CA ASP A 48 -3.30 -5.40 7.55
C ASP A 48 -2.11 -5.97 6.78
N THR A 49 -2.35 -6.91 5.87
CA THR A 49 -1.31 -7.45 5.00
C THR A 49 -0.75 -6.36 4.10
N LEU A 50 -1.63 -5.59 3.48
CA LEU A 50 -1.23 -4.49 2.63
C LEU A 50 -0.41 -3.46 3.39
N LYS A 51 -0.82 -3.12 4.60
CA LYS A 51 -0.11 -2.14 5.43
C LYS A 51 1.30 -2.60 5.77
N LYS A 52 1.50 -3.90 6.01
CA LYS A 52 2.83 -4.44 6.28
C LYS A 52 3.76 -4.24 5.08
N ILE A 53 3.24 -4.50 3.88
CA ILE A 53 4.00 -4.35 2.65
C ILE A 53 4.35 -2.87 2.41
N LEU A 54 3.37 -2.01 2.56
CA LEU A 54 3.57 -0.59 2.34
C LEU A 54 4.59 0.00 3.32
N LYS A 55 4.59 -0.50 4.54
CA LYS A 55 5.54 -0.05 5.55
C LYS A 55 6.98 -0.38 5.14
N VAL A 56 7.21 -1.57 4.61
CA VAL A 56 8.55 -1.95 4.14
C VAL A 56 9.01 -1.03 3.02
N LEU A 57 8.09 -0.69 2.12
CA LEU A 57 8.40 0.18 0.98
C LEU A 57 8.35 1.66 1.32
N ASN A 58 8.06 1.99 2.58
CA ASN A 58 7.98 3.37 3.06
C ASN A 58 6.91 4.17 2.31
N ILE A 59 5.79 3.53 2.01
CA ILE A 59 4.65 4.15 1.35
C ILE A 59 3.59 4.44 2.38
N LYS A 60 3.08 5.66 2.38
CA LYS A 60 2.00 6.06 3.27
C LYS A 60 0.68 6.02 2.53
N ILE A 61 -0.37 5.60 3.23
CA ILE A 61 -1.72 5.64 2.70
C ILE A 61 -2.35 6.95 3.13
N VAL A 62 -2.85 7.70 2.17
CA VAL A 62 -3.53 8.96 2.44
C VAL A 62 -4.92 8.89 1.81
N PHE A 63 -5.94 9.16 2.61
CA PHE A 63 -7.31 9.22 2.14
C PHE A 63 -7.73 10.67 2.04
N THR A 64 -8.22 11.07 0.89
CA THR A 64 -8.70 12.42 0.67
C THR A 64 -10.10 12.38 0.11
N SER A 65 -10.90 13.37 0.48
CA SER A 65 -12.23 13.57 -0.06
C SER A 65 -12.60 15.02 0.17
N PRO A 66 -13.61 15.55 -0.54
CA PRO A 66 -14.04 16.91 -0.28
C PRO A 66 -14.46 17.14 1.18
N LEU A 67 -15.10 16.15 1.79
CA LEU A 67 -15.50 16.26 3.19
C LEU A 67 -14.29 16.32 4.11
N MET A 68 -13.32 15.46 3.89
CA MET A 68 -12.12 15.43 4.73
C MET A 68 -11.29 16.69 4.58
N GLU A 69 -11.22 17.23 3.38
CA GLU A 69 -10.51 18.48 3.14
C GLU A 69 -11.17 19.63 3.89
N ASN A 70 -12.50 19.66 3.92
CA ASN A 70 -13.22 20.68 4.68
C ASN A 70 -12.95 20.56 6.17
N ILE A 71 -12.94 19.35 6.68
CA ILE A 71 -12.65 19.11 8.10
C ILE A 71 -11.23 19.58 8.41
N ASN A 72 -10.27 19.27 7.58
CA ASN A 72 -8.90 19.68 7.79
C ASN A 72 -8.74 21.20 7.72
N ASN A 73 -9.48 21.82 6.84
CA ASN A 73 -9.41 23.26 6.69
C ASN A 73 -10.00 24.01 7.88
N THR A 74 -11.00 23.43 8.52
CA THR A 74 -11.58 24.04 9.71
C THR A 74 -10.74 23.75 10.94
N GLY A 75 -9.77 23.00 10.82
CA GLY A 75 -8.87 22.77 11.88
C GLY A 75 -9.13 21.60 12.69
N ASN A 76 -9.27 21.29 12.92
CA ASN A 76 -9.15 20.56 13.51
C ASN A 76 -9.38 19.89 14.36
N GLU A 77 -9.64 19.39 14.49
CA GLU A 77 -9.78 18.89 15.17
C GLU A 77 -9.51 17.98 15.71
N LYS A 78 -9.36 17.73 15.95
CA LYS A 78 -8.96 16.85 16.55
C LYS A 78 -9.76 16.08 16.94
N GLY A 79 -10.05 15.94 16.70
CA GLY A 79 -10.74 15.29 17.22
C GLY A 79 -11.19 14.14 17.54
#